data_6de188cfda47536b85cb26663d783b96
#
_entry.id   6de188cfda47536b85cb26663d783b96
#
_cell.length_a   1.000
_cell.length_b   1.000
_cell.length_c   1.000
_cell.angle_alpha   90.00
_cell.angle_beta   90.00
_cell.angle_gamma   90.00
#
_symmetry.space_group_name_H-M   'P 1'
#
loop_
_entity.id
_entity.type
_entity.pdbx_description
1 polymer ?
#
loop_
_entity_poly.entity_id
_entity_poly.type
_entity_poly.pdbx_seq_one_letter_code
_entity_poly.pdbx_strand_id
1 'polypeptide(L)'
;MQKYLVIDVGSNSVRAMLVYKDKTIYKETFTTRLGEGLYKTGRISEESKIRTTDAIVSCIEKGKAEGVNEVLTFATAAVRNSLNGDDFTQYVYGKTGIKVDVLSGEEEAEAGIVGALAGGDGCVVDEGGASTEVVTAKSGKIIYSHSLPVGAVVLKDVVGEDKAAATKFIQEKLNEYGVVPSCDVITAIGGTATTIGAIANGLKVYDRNIVNGTKLSVERLEEITDSLYLMTAKERIEKLYVNPKRAEIIAGGAQLLLSVVKYLGAKSIIISENDNAEGYYYMKKKGIRYEKIGQV
;
A
#
# COMPACT_ATOMS: atom_id res chain seq x y z
N MET A 1 -16.75 -3.98 -25.11
CA MET A 1 -15.55 -4.15 -24.26
C MET A 1 -15.92 -3.81 -22.81
N GLN A 2 -15.46 -4.60 -21.86
CA GLN A 2 -15.85 -4.45 -20.44
C GLN A 2 -15.03 -3.37 -19.74
N LYS A 3 -15.71 -2.60 -18.91
CA LYS A 3 -15.10 -1.69 -17.91
C LYS A 3 -15.13 -2.36 -16.54
N TYR A 4 -14.04 -2.26 -15.83
CA TYR A 4 -13.91 -2.81 -14.47
C TYR A 4 -13.62 -1.69 -13.49
N LEU A 5 -14.26 -1.75 -12.33
CA LEU A 5 -13.90 -0.94 -11.19
C LEU A 5 -13.21 -1.86 -10.17
N VAL A 6 -11.97 -1.58 -9.84
CA VAL A 6 -11.23 -2.28 -8.79
C VAL A 6 -11.20 -1.40 -7.55
N ILE A 7 -11.64 -1.95 -6.42
CA ILE A 7 -11.66 -1.25 -5.13
C ILE A 7 -10.74 -1.99 -4.17
N ASP A 8 -9.68 -1.31 -3.77
CA ASP A 8 -8.71 -1.74 -2.76
C ASP A 8 -9.06 -1.11 -1.41
N VAL A 9 -9.38 -1.92 -0.42
CA VAL A 9 -9.71 -1.48 0.95
C VAL A 9 -8.53 -1.70 1.87
N GLY A 10 -7.66 -0.69 1.92
CA GLY A 10 -6.49 -0.68 2.78
C GLY A 10 -6.74 -0.09 4.18
N SER A 11 -5.72 -0.17 5.03
CA SER A 11 -5.78 0.31 6.43
C SER A 11 -5.94 1.82 6.55
N ASN A 12 -5.38 2.60 5.63
CA ASN A 12 -5.47 4.07 5.64
C ASN A 12 -6.47 4.61 4.63
N SER A 13 -6.65 3.93 3.51
CA SER A 13 -7.39 4.46 2.37
C SER A 13 -8.15 3.39 1.61
N VAL A 14 -9.28 3.77 1.03
CA VAL A 14 -9.93 3.06 -0.08
C VAL A 14 -9.38 3.65 -1.38
N ARG A 15 -8.93 2.79 -2.30
CA ARG A 15 -8.48 3.19 -3.63
C ARG A 15 -9.44 2.61 -4.67
N ALA A 16 -9.89 3.43 -5.59
CA ALA A 16 -10.74 3.03 -6.70
C ALA A 16 -9.97 3.20 -8.01
N MET A 17 -9.88 2.15 -8.81
CA MET A 17 -9.23 2.15 -10.12
C MET A 17 -10.22 1.75 -11.19
N LEU A 18 -10.42 2.62 -12.17
CA LEU A 18 -11.20 2.29 -13.37
C LEU A 18 -10.28 1.72 -14.46
N VAL A 19 -10.64 0.55 -14.96
CA VAL A 19 -9.92 -0.13 -16.06
C VAL A 19 -10.81 -0.24 -17.28
N TYR A 20 -10.27 0.14 -18.42
CA TYR A 20 -10.91 -0.05 -19.73
C TYR A 20 -9.85 -0.44 -20.77
N LYS A 21 -10.10 -1.49 -21.55
CA LYS A 21 -9.14 -2.04 -22.54
C LYS A 21 -7.77 -2.34 -21.92
N ASP A 22 -7.78 -2.90 -20.71
CA ASP A 22 -6.57 -3.24 -19.92
C ASP A 22 -5.68 -2.05 -19.55
N LYS A 23 -6.21 -0.84 -19.66
CA LYS A 23 -5.52 0.38 -19.24
C LYS A 23 -6.23 1.00 -18.05
N THR A 24 -5.47 1.42 -17.08
CA THR A 24 -5.95 2.26 -15.97
C THR A 24 -6.35 3.62 -16.55
N ILE A 25 -7.63 3.96 -16.44
CA ILE A 25 -8.17 5.25 -16.89
C ILE A 25 -7.95 6.31 -15.83
N TYR A 26 -8.27 5.98 -14.56
CA TYR A 26 -7.95 6.81 -13.41
C TYR A 26 -7.82 5.96 -12.15
N LYS A 27 -7.17 6.54 -11.15
CA LYS A 27 -7.20 6.10 -9.75
C LYS A 27 -7.67 7.24 -8.87
N GLU A 28 -8.52 6.92 -7.89
CA GLU A 28 -8.95 7.84 -6.84
C GLU A 28 -8.66 7.24 -5.48
N THR A 29 -8.33 8.08 -4.52
CA THR A 29 -7.99 7.66 -3.17
C THR A 29 -8.86 8.40 -2.16
N PHE A 30 -9.55 7.64 -1.33
CA PHE A 30 -10.39 8.12 -0.23
C PHE A 30 -9.74 7.70 1.09
N THR A 31 -9.25 8.66 1.86
CA THR A 31 -8.65 8.35 3.16
C THR A 31 -9.75 8.10 4.17
N THR A 32 -9.88 6.86 4.61
CA THR A 32 -10.94 6.39 5.51
C THR A 32 -10.41 5.99 6.88
N ARG A 33 -9.09 5.78 7.02
CA ARG A 33 -8.42 5.36 8.26
C ARG A 33 -9.10 4.16 8.92
N LEU A 34 -9.39 3.11 8.13
CA LEU A 34 -10.05 1.90 8.62
C LEU A 34 -9.26 1.24 9.75
N GLY A 35 -7.94 1.28 9.67
CA GLY A 35 -7.03 0.69 10.66
C GLY A 35 -6.69 1.57 11.86
N GLU A 36 -7.29 2.77 11.98
CA GLU A 36 -7.01 3.68 13.09
C GLU A 36 -7.37 3.03 14.45
N GLY A 37 -6.41 2.97 15.37
CA GLY A 37 -6.59 2.34 16.68
C GLY A 37 -6.69 0.81 16.68
N LEU A 38 -6.68 0.16 15.50
CA LEU A 38 -6.82 -1.29 15.36
C LEU A 38 -5.72 -2.05 16.11
N TYR A 39 -4.48 -1.59 16.03
CA TYR A 39 -3.35 -2.23 16.71
C TYR A 39 -3.55 -2.33 18.22
N LYS A 40 -4.20 -1.34 18.85
CA LYS A 40 -4.45 -1.31 20.30
C LYS A 40 -5.70 -2.10 20.70
N THR A 41 -6.73 -2.08 19.87
CA THR A 41 -8.06 -2.64 20.20
C THR A 41 -8.30 -4.03 19.64
N GLY A 42 -7.57 -4.41 18.58
CA GLY A 42 -7.82 -5.60 17.77
C GLY A 42 -9.11 -5.50 16.93
N ARG A 43 -9.80 -4.35 16.89
CA ARG A 43 -11.10 -4.20 16.25
C ARG A 43 -11.20 -2.93 15.40
N ILE A 44 -11.87 -3.05 14.27
CA ILE A 44 -12.31 -1.92 13.46
C ILE A 44 -13.41 -1.18 14.23
N SER A 45 -13.28 0.14 14.40
CA SER A 45 -14.30 0.94 15.07
C SER A 45 -15.56 1.10 14.19
N GLU A 46 -16.73 1.26 14.81
CA GLU A 46 -17.99 1.48 14.08
C GLU A 46 -17.91 2.70 13.16
N GLU A 47 -17.27 3.77 13.63
CA GLU A 47 -17.08 4.99 12.87
C GLU A 47 -16.21 4.76 11.62
N SER A 48 -15.08 4.05 11.76
CA SER A 48 -14.20 3.71 10.65
C SER A 48 -14.88 2.75 9.66
N LYS A 49 -15.69 1.80 10.17
CA LYS A 49 -16.49 0.88 9.35
C LYS A 49 -17.48 1.64 8.47
N ILE A 50 -18.28 2.53 9.06
CA ILE A 50 -19.28 3.32 8.33
C ILE A 50 -18.60 4.22 7.31
N ARG A 51 -17.60 5.02 7.72
CA ARG A 51 -16.86 5.93 6.84
C ARG A 51 -16.22 5.20 5.64
N THR A 52 -15.68 4.02 5.87
CA THR A 52 -15.07 3.22 4.80
C THR A 52 -16.11 2.65 3.85
N THR A 53 -17.23 2.16 4.39
CA THR A 53 -18.34 1.65 3.58
C THR A 53 -18.97 2.75 2.72
N ASP A 54 -19.16 3.95 3.25
CA ASP A 54 -19.68 5.09 2.50
C ASP A 54 -18.75 5.46 1.32
N ALA A 55 -17.44 5.40 1.52
CA ALA A 55 -16.48 5.59 0.44
C ALA A 55 -16.59 4.50 -0.64
N ILE A 56 -16.76 3.24 -0.25
CA ILE A 56 -16.98 2.12 -1.19
C ILE A 56 -18.27 2.33 -1.98
N VAL A 57 -19.37 2.68 -1.32
CA VAL A 57 -20.66 2.99 -1.96
C VAL A 57 -20.48 4.09 -3.01
N SER A 58 -19.84 5.20 -2.63
CA SER A 58 -19.58 6.32 -3.53
C SER A 58 -18.76 5.91 -4.77
N CYS A 59 -17.74 5.06 -4.59
CA CYS A 59 -16.96 4.52 -5.72
C CYS A 59 -17.83 3.68 -6.67
N ILE A 60 -18.70 2.83 -6.11
CA ILE A 60 -19.59 1.97 -6.90
C ILE A 60 -20.62 2.79 -7.67
N GLU A 61 -21.22 3.79 -7.04
CA GLU A 61 -22.19 4.69 -7.69
C GLU A 61 -21.56 5.45 -8.86
N LYS A 62 -20.37 6.01 -8.63
CA LYS A 62 -19.59 6.65 -9.70
C LYS A 62 -19.28 5.68 -10.83
N GLY A 63 -18.81 4.48 -10.51
CA GLY A 63 -18.53 3.44 -11.50
C GLY A 63 -19.76 3.05 -12.31
N LYS A 64 -20.93 2.93 -11.69
CA LYS A 64 -22.20 2.67 -12.37
C LYS A 64 -22.57 3.80 -13.35
N ALA A 65 -22.41 5.06 -12.94
CA ALA A 65 -22.64 6.23 -13.79
C ALA A 65 -21.70 6.26 -15.01
N GLU A 66 -20.49 5.71 -14.88
CA GLU A 66 -19.51 5.58 -15.96
C GLU A 66 -19.66 4.31 -16.81
N GLY A 67 -20.67 3.49 -16.53
CA GLY A 67 -20.97 2.27 -17.29
C GLY A 67 -20.03 1.11 -16.97
N VAL A 68 -19.58 0.98 -15.72
CA VAL A 68 -18.81 -0.17 -15.25
C VAL A 68 -19.64 -1.44 -15.34
N ASN A 69 -19.06 -2.49 -15.89
CA ASN A 69 -19.72 -3.78 -16.08
C ASN A 69 -19.53 -4.69 -14.87
N GLU A 70 -18.39 -4.59 -14.19
CA GLU A 70 -18.03 -5.45 -13.07
C GLU A 70 -17.19 -4.70 -12.03
N VAL A 71 -17.51 -4.92 -10.76
CA VAL A 71 -16.78 -4.39 -9.61
C VAL A 71 -16.00 -5.52 -8.95
N LEU A 72 -14.71 -5.34 -8.80
CA LEU A 72 -13.78 -6.22 -8.10
C LEU A 72 -13.36 -5.51 -6.82
N THR A 73 -13.64 -6.10 -5.65
CA THR A 73 -13.33 -5.47 -4.37
C THR A 73 -12.52 -6.43 -3.51
N PHE A 74 -11.42 -5.95 -2.98
CA PHE A 74 -10.61 -6.69 -2.02
C PHE A 74 -10.22 -5.83 -0.82
N ALA A 75 -9.90 -6.51 0.27
CA ALA A 75 -9.40 -5.90 1.50
C ALA A 75 -8.14 -6.61 1.96
N THR A 76 -7.32 -5.89 2.71
CA THR A 76 -5.99 -6.34 3.13
C THR A 76 -5.83 -6.37 4.65
N ALA A 77 -4.66 -6.11 5.17
CA ALA A 77 -4.24 -6.34 6.55
C ALA A 77 -5.21 -5.80 7.62
N ALA A 78 -5.83 -4.62 7.44
CA ALA A 78 -6.73 -4.08 8.46
C ALA A 78 -7.97 -4.95 8.67
N VAL A 79 -8.54 -5.47 7.59
CA VAL A 79 -9.71 -6.37 7.68
C VAL A 79 -9.27 -7.77 8.10
N ARG A 80 -8.23 -8.30 7.46
CA ARG A 80 -7.67 -9.64 7.74
C ARG A 80 -7.32 -9.85 9.20
N ASN A 81 -6.68 -8.86 9.82
CA ASN A 81 -6.12 -8.98 11.17
C ASN A 81 -7.09 -8.52 12.27
N SER A 82 -8.28 -8.02 11.93
CA SER A 82 -9.24 -7.56 12.91
C SER A 82 -10.14 -8.69 13.41
N LEU A 83 -10.53 -8.61 14.70
CA LEU A 83 -11.47 -9.55 15.33
C LEU A 83 -12.90 -9.44 14.76
N ASN A 84 -13.20 -8.37 14.04
CA ASN A 84 -14.51 -8.10 13.44
C ASN A 84 -14.44 -7.81 11.92
N GLY A 85 -13.45 -8.39 11.24
CA GLY A 85 -13.30 -8.26 9.79
C GLY A 85 -14.47 -8.86 9.02
N ASP A 86 -15.02 -9.98 9.49
CA ASP A 86 -16.20 -10.59 8.89
C ASP A 86 -17.46 -9.70 9.02
N ASP A 87 -17.65 -9.04 10.17
CA ASP A 87 -18.73 -8.08 10.36
C ASP A 87 -18.60 -6.91 9.38
N PHE A 88 -17.37 -6.42 9.15
CA PHE A 88 -17.12 -5.39 8.17
C PHE A 88 -17.48 -5.83 6.76
N THR A 89 -17.01 -6.99 6.31
CA THR A 89 -17.31 -7.50 4.96
C THR A 89 -18.79 -7.76 4.74
N GLN A 90 -19.49 -8.30 5.75
CA GLN A 90 -20.93 -8.51 5.73
C GLN A 90 -21.70 -7.17 5.68
N TYR A 91 -21.25 -6.17 6.44
CA TYR A 91 -21.85 -4.84 6.41
C TYR A 91 -21.71 -4.18 5.04
N VAL A 92 -20.52 -4.25 4.42
CA VAL A 92 -20.29 -3.78 3.03
C VAL A 92 -21.22 -4.51 2.06
N TYR A 93 -21.30 -5.85 2.16
CA TYR A 93 -22.16 -6.63 1.29
C TYR A 93 -23.63 -6.24 1.45
N GLY A 94 -24.11 -6.06 2.67
CA GLY A 94 -25.49 -5.63 2.95
C GLY A 94 -25.85 -4.26 2.36
N LYS A 95 -24.87 -3.36 2.25
CA LYS A 95 -25.05 -2.02 1.68
C LYS A 95 -24.91 -1.97 0.16
N THR A 96 -24.08 -2.82 -0.43
CA THR A 96 -23.67 -2.70 -1.84
C THR A 96 -24.08 -3.88 -2.71
N GLY A 97 -24.32 -5.04 -2.12
CA GLY A 97 -24.43 -6.32 -2.83
C GLY A 97 -23.11 -6.84 -3.41
N ILE A 98 -21.99 -6.16 -3.14
CA ILE A 98 -20.65 -6.52 -3.66
C ILE A 98 -19.88 -7.28 -2.56
N LYS A 99 -19.36 -8.46 -2.92
CA LYS A 99 -18.52 -9.26 -2.04
C LYS A 99 -17.10 -8.67 -1.98
N VAL A 100 -16.55 -8.59 -0.78
CA VAL A 100 -15.17 -8.17 -0.54
C VAL A 100 -14.30 -9.42 -0.37
N ASP A 101 -13.31 -9.62 -1.24
CA ASP A 101 -12.30 -10.67 -1.07
C ASP A 101 -11.27 -10.21 -0.04
N VAL A 102 -11.10 -10.94 1.06
CA VAL A 102 -10.05 -10.63 2.05
C VAL A 102 -8.78 -11.40 1.67
N LEU A 103 -7.76 -10.68 1.21
CA LEU A 103 -6.53 -11.30 0.77
C LEU A 103 -5.68 -11.76 1.98
N SER A 104 -5.13 -12.97 1.88
CA SER A 104 -4.05 -13.40 2.76
C SER A 104 -2.81 -12.52 2.54
N GLY A 105 -1.83 -12.55 3.47
CA GLY A 105 -0.56 -11.82 3.28
C GLY A 105 0.20 -12.27 2.01
N GLU A 106 0.11 -13.56 1.68
CA GLU A 106 0.71 -14.09 0.45
C GLU A 106 0.00 -13.61 -0.82
N GLU A 107 -1.34 -13.55 -0.81
CA GLU A 107 -2.12 -13.05 -1.95
C GLU A 107 -1.93 -11.54 -2.14
N GLU A 108 -1.82 -10.79 -1.05
CA GLU A 108 -1.51 -9.36 -1.05
C GLU A 108 -0.11 -9.12 -1.65
N ALA A 109 0.89 -9.88 -1.20
CA ALA A 109 2.24 -9.84 -1.72
C ALA A 109 2.31 -10.23 -3.21
N GLU A 110 1.57 -11.27 -3.63
CA GLU A 110 1.45 -11.66 -5.05
C GLU A 110 0.80 -10.54 -5.87
N ALA A 111 -0.28 -9.93 -5.37
CA ALA A 111 -0.93 -8.81 -6.06
C ALA A 111 0.04 -7.62 -6.22
N GLY A 112 0.80 -7.29 -5.17
CA GLY A 112 1.80 -6.22 -5.21
C GLY A 112 2.85 -6.44 -6.29
N ILE A 113 3.47 -7.62 -6.31
CA ILE A 113 4.52 -7.91 -7.29
C ILE A 113 3.99 -8.05 -8.72
N VAL A 114 2.80 -8.64 -8.91
CA VAL A 114 2.14 -8.72 -10.22
C VAL A 114 1.80 -7.31 -10.73
N GLY A 115 1.32 -6.44 -9.87
CA GLY A 115 1.02 -5.06 -10.23
C GLY A 115 2.27 -4.26 -10.58
N ALA A 116 3.29 -4.34 -9.73
CA ALA A 116 4.52 -3.56 -9.89
C ALA A 116 5.39 -3.99 -11.07
N LEU A 117 5.52 -5.31 -11.32
CA LEU A 117 6.47 -5.86 -12.27
C LEU A 117 5.82 -6.49 -13.51
N ALA A 118 4.50 -6.66 -13.54
CA ALA A 118 3.75 -7.25 -14.66
C ALA A 118 4.35 -8.57 -15.20
N GLY A 119 4.86 -9.43 -14.29
CA GLY A 119 5.48 -10.71 -14.63
C GLY A 119 7.02 -10.65 -14.79
N GLY A 120 7.65 -9.49 -14.61
CA GLY A 120 9.11 -9.33 -14.66
C GLY A 120 9.82 -9.76 -13.37
N ASP A 121 11.15 -9.83 -13.41
CA ASP A 121 12.00 -10.14 -12.26
C ASP A 121 12.25 -8.88 -11.41
N GLY A 122 12.40 -9.04 -10.09
CA GLY A 122 12.76 -7.95 -9.19
C GLY A 122 12.34 -8.17 -7.75
N CYS A 123 12.66 -7.19 -6.91
CA CYS A 123 12.22 -7.09 -5.53
C CYS A 123 11.23 -5.94 -5.38
N VAL A 124 10.11 -6.21 -4.76
CA VAL A 124 9.06 -5.22 -4.47
C VAL A 124 8.94 -5.06 -2.96
N VAL A 125 8.82 -3.83 -2.51
CA VAL A 125 8.43 -3.46 -1.15
C VAL A 125 7.12 -2.70 -1.24
N ASP A 126 6.06 -3.26 -0.66
CA ASP A 126 4.77 -2.60 -0.47
C ASP A 126 4.64 -2.15 0.98
N GLU A 127 4.78 -0.88 1.23
CA GLU A 127 4.59 -0.33 2.56
C GLU A 127 3.17 0.24 2.68
N GLY A 128 2.34 -0.54 3.36
CA GLY A 128 0.96 -0.20 3.66
C GLY A 128 0.75 0.53 4.99
N GLY A 129 -0.52 0.62 5.40
CA GLY A 129 -0.87 1.23 6.69
C GLY A 129 -0.63 0.30 7.89
N ALA A 130 -0.91 -1.00 7.74
CA ALA A 130 -0.84 -1.98 8.82
C ALA A 130 0.25 -3.04 8.63
N SER A 131 0.78 -3.20 7.42
CA SER A 131 1.80 -4.19 7.11
C SER A 131 2.77 -3.67 6.06
N THR A 132 3.89 -4.39 5.91
CA THR A 132 4.89 -4.14 4.87
C THR A 132 5.33 -5.47 4.28
N GLU A 133 5.05 -5.65 3.00
CA GLU A 133 5.38 -6.85 2.25
C GLU A 133 6.72 -6.67 1.52
N VAL A 134 7.57 -7.69 1.62
CA VAL A 134 8.78 -7.82 0.79
C VAL A 134 8.62 -9.06 -0.06
N VAL A 135 8.68 -8.89 -1.38
CA VAL A 135 8.51 -9.99 -2.34
C VAL A 135 9.62 -9.91 -3.38
N THR A 136 10.28 -11.05 -3.62
CA THR A 136 11.29 -11.16 -4.70
C THR A 136 10.85 -12.21 -5.69
N ALA A 137 10.84 -11.84 -6.98
CA ALA A 137 10.59 -12.77 -8.09
C ALA A 137 11.81 -12.90 -8.99
N LYS A 138 12.01 -14.11 -9.49
CA LYS A 138 13.05 -14.43 -10.46
C LYS A 138 12.57 -15.55 -11.39
N SER A 139 12.74 -15.33 -12.70
CA SER A 139 12.38 -16.30 -13.76
C SER A 139 10.93 -16.79 -13.65
N GLY A 140 9.98 -15.84 -13.41
CA GLY A 140 8.55 -16.14 -13.29
C GLY A 140 8.13 -16.80 -11.99
N LYS A 141 9.01 -16.88 -10.98
CA LYS A 141 8.74 -17.51 -9.68
C LYS A 141 8.95 -16.53 -8.54
N ILE A 142 8.06 -16.55 -7.55
CA ILE A 142 8.33 -15.90 -6.28
C ILE A 142 9.34 -16.75 -5.51
N ILE A 143 10.53 -16.21 -5.29
CA ILE A 143 11.62 -16.87 -4.56
C ILE A 143 11.70 -16.44 -3.10
N TYR A 144 11.02 -15.35 -2.73
CA TYR A 144 10.88 -14.87 -1.36
C TYR A 144 9.61 -14.06 -1.23
N SER A 145 8.89 -14.24 -0.13
CA SER A 145 7.72 -13.43 0.23
C SER A 145 7.54 -13.44 1.75
N HIS A 146 7.46 -12.26 2.34
CA HIS A 146 7.16 -12.10 3.76
C HIS A 146 6.41 -10.80 4.02
N SER A 147 5.41 -10.86 4.89
CA SER A 147 4.62 -9.72 5.35
C SER A 147 4.91 -9.45 6.82
N LEU A 148 5.44 -8.28 7.13
CA LEU A 148 5.58 -7.77 8.50
C LEU A 148 4.31 -7.05 8.94
N PRO A 149 3.76 -7.29 10.14
CA PRO A 149 2.59 -6.59 10.66
C PRO A 149 2.95 -5.19 11.19
N VAL A 150 3.71 -4.43 10.41
CA VAL A 150 4.14 -3.06 10.68
C VAL A 150 3.95 -2.22 9.43
N GLY A 151 3.23 -1.12 9.56
CA GLY A 151 2.99 -0.14 8.50
C GLY A 151 2.87 1.27 9.08
N ALA A 152 2.68 2.27 8.24
CA ALA A 152 2.67 3.68 8.63
C ALA A 152 1.63 4.02 9.71
N VAL A 153 0.44 3.40 9.67
CA VAL A 153 -0.62 3.62 10.67
C VAL A 153 -0.25 2.95 11.99
N VAL A 154 0.27 1.71 11.94
CA VAL A 154 0.73 1.00 13.14
C VAL A 154 1.83 1.80 13.84
N LEU A 155 2.81 2.32 13.10
CA LEU A 155 3.86 3.16 13.70
C LEU A 155 3.30 4.40 14.37
N LYS A 156 2.37 5.10 13.73
CA LYS A 156 1.71 6.26 14.33
C LYS A 156 0.98 5.90 15.63
N ASP A 157 0.29 4.76 15.66
CA ASP A 157 -0.48 4.29 16.82
C ASP A 157 0.43 3.87 18.00
N VAL A 158 1.60 3.29 17.71
CA VAL A 158 2.51 2.71 18.72
C VAL A 158 3.51 3.73 19.25
N VAL A 159 4.17 4.48 18.35
CA VAL A 159 5.30 5.35 18.71
C VAL A 159 5.05 6.83 18.41
N GLY A 160 3.94 7.18 17.76
CA GLY A 160 3.65 8.55 17.40
C GLY A 160 4.60 9.08 16.32
N GLU A 161 5.19 10.26 16.56
CA GLU A 161 6.14 10.91 15.65
C GLU A 161 7.58 10.95 16.22
N ASP A 162 7.89 10.08 17.17
CA ASP A 162 9.25 9.97 17.74
C ASP A 162 10.13 9.11 16.82
N LYS A 163 11.12 9.73 16.17
CA LYS A 163 12.05 9.06 15.25
C LYS A 163 12.86 7.96 15.92
N ALA A 164 13.35 8.19 17.15
CA ALA A 164 14.19 7.23 17.84
C ALA A 164 13.37 6.01 18.27
N ALA A 165 12.15 6.23 18.79
CA ALA A 165 11.21 5.16 19.13
C ALA A 165 10.80 4.38 17.88
N ALA A 166 10.50 5.06 16.76
CA ALA A 166 10.17 4.42 15.48
C ALA A 166 11.33 3.55 14.97
N THR A 167 12.55 4.07 14.96
CA THR A 167 13.73 3.33 14.53
C THR A 167 13.93 2.07 15.36
N LYS A 168 13.86 2.19 16.69
CA LYS A 168 14.00 1.05 17.62
C LYS A 168 12.92 -0.01 17.37
N PHE A 169 11.66 0.40 17.32
CA PHE A 169 10.54 -0.51 17.08
C PHE A 169 10.68 -1.25 15.73
N ILE A 170 11.05 -0.54 14.67
CA ILE A 170 11.28 -1.13 13.35
C ILE A 170 12.42 -2.14 13.40
N GLN A 171 13.57 -1.79 14.02
CA GLN A 171 14.73 -2.68 14.12
C GLN A 171 14.42 -4.00 14.82
N GLU A 172 13.61 -3.97 15.88
CA GLU A 172 13.16 -5.17 16.58
C GLU A 172 12.34 -6.10 15.67
N LYS A 173 11.63 -5.53 14.68
CA LYS A 173 10.77 -6.26 13.74
C LYS A 173 11.48 -6.76 12.48
N LEU A 174 12.47 -6.05 11.97
CA LEU A 174 13.13 -6.37 10.70
C LEU A 174 13.73 -7.79 10.67
N ASN A 175 14.16 -8.32 11.82
CA ASN A 175 14.71 -9.67 11.90
C ASN A 175 13.70 -10.76 11.50
N GLU A 176 12.41 -10.47 11.56
CA GLU A 176 11.35 -11.38 11.13
C GLU A 176 11.42 -11.67 9.61
N TYR A 177 12.04 -10.79 8.81
CA TYR A 177 12.29 -11.06 7.39
C TYR A 177 13.31 -12.18 7.15
N GLY A 178 14.22 -12.44 8.10
CA GLY A 178 15.24 -13.47 7.95
C GLY A 178 16.19 -13.18 6.78
N VAL A 179 16.59 -14.23 6.06
CA VAL A 179 17.49 -14.08 4.91
C VAL A 179 16.68 -13.77 3.65
N VAL A 180 16.85 -12.56 3.14
CA VAL A 180 16.19 -12.09 1.91
C VAL A 180 17.19 -12.14 0.74
N PRO A 181 16.79 -12.59 -0.46
CA PRO A 181 17.62 -12.50 -1.66
C PRO A 181 18.04 -11.03 -1.91
N SER A 182 19.32 -10.80 -2.16
CA SER A 182 19.84 -9.46 -2.41
C SER A 182 19.30 -8.85 -3.70
N CYS A 183 18.92 -7.58 -3.64
CA CYS A 183 18.49 -6.78 -4.80
C CYS A 183 19.14 -5.40 -4.70
N ASP A 184 19.91 -4.99 -5.72
CA ASP A 184 20.51 -3.66 -5.78
C ASP A 184 19.46 -2.54 -5.91
N VAL A 185 18.34 -2.85 -6.54
CA VAL A 185 17.23 -1.92 -6.81
C VAL A 185 15.92 -2.53 -6.35
N ILE A 186 15.17 -1.80 -5.55
CA ILE A 186 13.85 -2.19 -5.06
C ILE A 186 12.78 -1.37 -5.77
N THR A 187 11.73 -2.02 -6.24
CA THR A 187 10.51 -1.33 -6.65
C THR A 187 9.64 -1.08 -5.42
N ALA A 188 9.51 0.18 -5.03
CA ALA A 188 8.68 0.59 -3.89
C ALA A 188 7.29 1.00 -4.37
N ILE A 189 6.25 0.42 -3.78
CA ILE A 189 4.84 0.70 -4.07
C ILE A 189 4.12 1.17 -2.80
N GLY A 190 2.88 1.59 -2.96
CA GLY A 190 2.05 2.06 -1.87
C GLY A 190 2.12 3.57 -1.65
N GLY A 191 1.31 4.02 -0.71
CA GLY A 191 1.09 5.45 -0.56
C GLY A 191 2.25 6.24 0.05
N THR A 192 3.11 5.59 0.83
CA THR A 192 4.34 6.21 1.36
C THR A 192 5.33 6.42 0.22
N ALA A 193 5.60 5.38 -0.58
CA ALA A 193 6.52 5.46 -1.71
C ALA A 193 6.10 6.56 -2.70
N THR A 194 4.83 6.61 -3.10
CA THR A 194 4.34 7.61 -4.05
C THR A 194 4.35 9.04 -3.48
N THR A 195 4.13 9.20 -2.16
CA THR A 195 4.28 10.50 -1.49
C THR A 195 5.74 10.95 -1.47
N ILE A 196 6.68 10.05 -1.17
CA ILE A 196 8.12 10.33 -1.22
C ILE A 196 8.53 10.73 -2.64
N GLY A 197 7.99 10.06 -3.67
CA GLY A 197 8.22 10.41 -5.06
C GLY A 197 7.73 11.81 -5.41
N ALA A 198 6.56 12.20 -4.94
CA ALA A 198 6.04 13.55 -5.12
C ALA A 198 6.94 14.61 -4.45
N ILE A 199 7.40 14.34 -3.22
CA ILE A 199 8.33 15.21 -2.48
C ILE A 199 9.66 15.33 -3.23
N ALA A 200 10.22 14.21 -3.66
CA ALA A 200 11.51 14.18 -4.36
C ALA A 200 11.52 14.99 -5.65
N ASN A 201 10.37 15.04 -6.34
CA ASN A 201 10.16 15.82 -7.56
C ASN A 201 9.64 17.25 -7.28
N GLY A 202 9.47 17.66 -6.03
CA GLY A 202 8.98 18.99 -5.66
C GLY A 202 7.58 19.33 -6.15
N LEU A 203 6.71 18.32 -6.26
CA LEU A 203 5.38 18.47 -6.83
C LEU A 203 4.44 19.21 -5.89
N LYS A 204 3.91 20.35 -6.34
CA LYS A 204 2.83 21.09 -5.63
C LYS A 204 1.47 20.43 -5.84
N VAL A 205 1.25 19.86 -7.00
CA VAL A 205 0.07 19.09 -7.36
C VAL A 205 0.54 17.70 -7.75
N TYR A 206 -0.08 16.69 -7.17
CA TYR A 206 0.29 15.31 -7.43
C TYR A 206 0.07 14.93 -8.90
N ASP A 207 1.11 14.40 -9.53
CA ASP A 207 1.04 13.85 -10.90
C ASP A 207 1.67 12.45 -10.92
N ARG A 208 0.82 11.44 -11.11
CA ARG A 208 1.24 10.04 -11.15
C ARG A 208 2.25 9.74 -12.25
N ASN A 209 2.20 10.46 -13.37
CA ASN A 209 3.11 10.21 -14.48
C ASN A 209 4.54 10.67 -14.17
N ILE A 210 4.68 11.70 -13.33
CA ILE A 210 5.98 12.18 -12.84
C ILE A 210 6.48 11.29 -11.72
N VAL A 211 5.60 10.88 -10.80
CA VAL A 211 5.95 10.03 -9.66
C VAL A 211 6.37 8.63 -10.11
N ASN A 212 5.66 8.06 -11.08
CA ASN A 212 5.95 6.72 -11.57
C ASN A 212 7.32 6.64 -12.24
N GLY A 213 8.14 5.70 -11.81
CA GLY A 213 9.51 5.54 -12.30
C GLY A 213 10.54 6.46 -11.66
N THR A 214 10.15 7.29 -10.67
CA THR A 214 11.10 8.10 -9.89
C THR A 214 12.13 7.19 -9.22
N LYS A 215 13.42 7.48 -9.47
CA LYS A 215 14.55 6.75 -8.87
C LYS A 215 15.17 7.58 -7.75
N LEU A 216 15.41 6.95 -6.61
CA LEU A 216 16.06 7.56 -5.46
C LEU A 216 17.18 6.66 -4.97
N SER A 217 18.36 7.23 -4.70
CA SER A 217 19.38 6.53 -3.92
C SER A 217 18.94 6.41 -2.46
N VAL A 218 19.58 5.51 -1.72
CA VAL A 218 19.30 5.35 -0.28
C VAL A 218 19.60 6.63 0.48
N GLU A 219 20.67 7.34 0.11
CA GLU A 219 21.06 8.62 0.71
C GLU A 219 19.96 9.67 0.50
N ARG A 220 19.40 9.75 -0.72
CA ARG A 220 18.31 10.70 -1.02
C ARG A 220 17.04 10.36 -0.26
N LEU A 221 16.73 9.07 -0.14
CA LEU A 221 15.60 8.61 0.67
C LEU A 221 15.79 8.96 2.15
N GLU A 222 17.02 8.84 2.67
CA GLU A 222 17.37 9.21 4.04
C GLU A 222 17.24 10.73 4.28
N GLU A 223 17.76 11.56 3.37
CA GLU A 223 17.60 13.02 3.44
C GLU A 223 16.12 13.44 3.50
N ILE A 224 15.27 12.84 2.66
CA ILE A 224 13.84 13.11 2.66
C ILE A 224 13.22 12.67 4.00
N THR A 225 13.57 11.48 4.47
CA THR A 225 13.06 10.94 5.75
C THR A 225 13.44 11.85 6.91
N ASP A 226 14.69 12.32 6.96
CA ASP A 226 15.17 13.22 7.99
C ASP A 226 14.45 14.57 7.96
N SER A 227 14.24 15.12 6.77
CA SER A 227 13.50 16.36 6.59
C SER A 227 12.05 16.26 7.08
N LEU A 228 11.41 15.10 6.89
CA LEU A 228 10.05 14.86 7.36
C LEU A 228 9.96 14.88 8.90
N TYR A 229 10.95 14.34 9.60
CA TYR A 229 10.98 14.37 11.07
C TYR A 229 11.33 15.74 11.65
N LEU A 230 12.01 16.60 10.90
CA LEU A 230 12.27 17.98 11.30
C LEU A 230 11.07 18.91 11.14
N MET A 231 10.01 18.44 10.50
CA MET A 231 8.79 19.21 10.20
C MET A 231 7.60 18.69 10.99
N THR A 232 6.76 19.59 11.44
CA THR A 232 5.40 19.25 11.92
C THR A 232 4.52 18.79 10.78
N ALA A 233 3.41 18.12 11.07
CA ALA A 233 2.43 17.72 10.05
C ALA A 233 1.94 18.93 9.24
N LYS A 234 1.74 20.09 9.89
CA LYS A 234 1.36 21.34 9.22
C LYS A 234 2.43 21.81 8.23
N GLU A 235 3.68 21.79 8.62
CA GLU A 235 4.79 22.20 7.74
C GLU A 235 4.97 21.24 6.55
N ARG A 236 4.77 19.94 6.74
CA ARG A 236 4.77 18.95 5.64
C ARG A 236 3.70 19.27 4.60
N ILE A 237 2.51 19.71 5.05
CA ILE A 237 1.43 20.15 4.16
C ILE A 237 1.81 21.44 3.42
N GLU A 238 2.28 22.44 4.15
CA GLU A 238 2.52 23.78 3.60
C GLU A 238 3.77 23.85 2.72
N LYS A 239 4.85 23.16 3.11
CA LYS A 239 6.18 23.26 2.46
C LYS A 239 6.43 22.15 1.43
N LEU A 240 5.90 20.92 1.69
CA LEU A 240 6.12 19.76 0.85
C LEU A 240 4.86 19.31 0.10
N TYR A 241 3.75 20.02 0.29
CA TYR A 241 2.46 19.73 -0.34
C TYR A 241 1.94 18.31 -0.09
N VAL A 242 2.33 17.73 1.05
CA VAL A 242 1.85 16.42 1.48
C VAL A 242 0.35 16.48 1.70
N ASN A 243 -0.36 15.45 1.23
CA ASN A 243 -1.80 15.35 1.48
C ASN A 243 -2.07 15.43 2.99
N PRO A 244 -2.94 16.35 3.47
CA PRO A 244 -3.23 16.53 4.90
C PRO A 244 -3.54 15.24 5.64
N LYS A 245 -4.21 14.30 4.97
CA LYS A 245 -4.61 13.02 5.55
C LYS A 245 -3.46 12.01 5.69
N ARG A 246 -2.28 12.32 5.12
CA ARG A 246 -1.05 11.52 5.24
C ARG A 246 0.02 12.21 6.08
N ALA A 247 -0.13 13.50 6.32
CA ALA A 247 0.91 14.32 6.94
C ALA A 247 1.39 13.80 8.31
N GLU A 248 0.51 13.13 9.05
CA GLU A 248 0.84 12.54 10.37
C GLU A 248 1.53 11.18 10.29
N ILE A 249 1.37 10.44 9.20
CA ILE A 249 1.91 9.07 9.08
C ILE A 249 3.15 8.99 8.17
N ILE A 250 3.38 10.01 7.34
CA ILE A 250 4.41 9.93 6.29
C ILE A 250 5.85 9.85 6.85
N ALA A 251 6.15 10.50 7.97
CA ALA A 251 7.49 10.43 8.56
C ALA A 251 7.80 9.01 9.07
N GLY A 252 6.86 8.39 9.78
CA GLY A 252 6.98 6.99 10.23
C GLY A 252 7.07 6.02 9.05
N GLY A 253 6.22 6.20 8.03
CA GLY A 253 6.27 5.39 6.82
C GLY A 253 7.60 5.53 6.08
N ALA A 254 8.10 6.76 5.89
CA ALA A 254 9.40 6.97 5.26
C ALA A 254 10.55 6.30 6.04
N GLN A 255 10.51 6.36 7.38
CA GLN A 255 11.50 5.66 8.23
C GLN A 255 11.41 4.14 8.07
N LEU A 256 10.20 3.59 7.96
CA LEU A 256 9.99 2.15 7.75
C LEU A 256 10.55 1.73 6.39
N LEU A 257 10.16 2.42 5.33
CA LEU A 257 10.66 2.13 3.98
C LEU A 257 12.19 2.20 3.92
N LEU A 258 12.79 3.27 4.46
CA LEU A 258 14.25 3.44 4.53
C LEU A 258 14.91 2.27 5.29
N SER A 259 14.35 1.88 6.42
CA SER A 259 14.89 0.80 7.24
C SER A 259 14.83 -0.56 6.54
N VAL A 260 13.71 -0.85 5.84
CA VAL A 260 13.56 -2.06 5.02
C VAL A 260 14.56 -2.05 3.88
N VAL A 261 14.69 -0.94 3.14
CA VAL A 261 15.64 -0.81 2.02
C VAL A 261 17.09 -1.02 2.48
N LYS A 262 17.47 -0.46 3.63
CA LYS A 262 18.80 -0.67 4.24
C LYS A 262 19.00 -2.13 4.70
N TYR A 263 17.98 -2.75 5.28
CA TYR A 263 18.03 -4.15 5.70
C TYR A 263 18.26 -5.09 4.52
N LEU A 264 17.61 -4.81 3.38
CA LEU A 264 17.77 -5.56 2.14
C LEU A 264 19.11 -5.32 1.42
N GLY A 265 19.92 -4.36 1.89
CA GLY A 265 21.19 -3.99 1.29
C GLY A 265 21.07 -3.33 -0.08
N ALA A 266 19.91 -2.79 -0.42
CA ALA A 266 19.67 -2.16 -1.70
C ALA A 266 20.39 -0.79 -1.79
N LYS A 267 20.75 -0.39 -3.02
CA LYS A 267 21.42 0.89 -3.32
C LYS A 267 20.45 2.00 -3.71
N SER A 268 19.29 1.61 -4.22
CA SER A 268 18.28 2.56 -4.70
C SER A 268 16.89 1.94 -4.74
N ILE A 269 15.90 2.83 -4.83
CA ILE A 269 14.51 2.45 -5.07
C ILE A 269 14.01 3.06 -6.38
N ILE A 270 13.04 2.38 -7.00
CA ILE A 270 12.21 2.91 -8.08
C ILE A 270 10.77 2.94 -7.56
N ILE A 271 10.12 4.08 -7.65
CA ILE A 271 8.73 4.23 -7.22
C ILE A 271 7.79 3.80 -8.32
N SER A 272 6.84 2.93 -8.03
CA SER A 272 5.80 2.51 -8.96
C SER A 272 4.42 2.98 -8.51
N GLU A 273 3.65 3.48 -9.47
CA GLU A 273 2.22 3.80 -9.32
C GLU A 273 1.32 2.59 -9.56
N ASN A 274 1.87 1.52 -10.11
CA ASN A 274 1.16 0.25 -10.22
C ASN A 274 1.37 -0.54 -8.93
N ASP A 275 0.27 -0.95 -8.34
CA ASP A 275 0.22 -1.56 -7.01
C ASP A 275 -0.74 -2.76 -6.96
N ASN A 276 -1.20 -3.09 -5.77
CA ASN A 276 -2.12 -4.21 -5.52
C ASN A 276 -3.40 -4.14 -6.36
N ALA A 277 -3.88 -2.95 -6.74
CA ALA A 277 -5.09 -2.82 -7.54
C ALA A 277 -4.88 -3.34 -8.97
N GLU A 278 -3.78 -2.95 -9.63
CA GLU A 278 -3.41 -3.51 -10.93
C GLU A 278 -3.14 -5.00 -10.83
N GLY A 279 -2.38 -5.41 -9.81
CA GLY A 279 -2.07 -6.83 -9.60
C GLY A 279 -3.32 -7.68 -9.41
N TYR A 280 -4.22 -7.27 -8.54
CA TYR A 280 -5.48 -7.97 -8.34
C TYR A 280 -6.32 -8.06 -9.61
N TYR A 281 -6.39 -6.98 -10.39
CA TYR A 281 -7.03 -7.00 -11.71
C TYR A 281 -6.37 -8.00 -12.66
N TYR A 282 -5.04 -7.98 -12.76
CA TYR A 282 -4.31 -8.89 -13.64
C TYR A 282 -4.48 -10.35 -13.22
N MET A 283 -4.41 -10.64 -11.94
CA MET A 283 -4.65 -11.98 -11.39
C MET A 283 -6.06 -12.49 -11.70
N LYS A 284 -7.09 -11.67 -11.48
CA LYS A 284 -8.50 -12.06 -11.65
C LYS A 284 -8.96 -12.12 -13.11
N LYS A 285 -8.44 -11.26 -13.97
CA LYS A 285 -8.95 -11.07 -15.35
C LYS A 285 -7.98 -11.48 -16.44
N LYS A 286 -6.69 -11.56 -16.15
CA LYS A 286 -5.67 -11.92 -17.12
C LYS A 286 -4.97 -13.25 -16.82
N GLY A 287 -5.18 -13.78 -15.63
CA GLY A 287 -4.50 -14.99 -15.18
C GLY A 287 -2.97 -14.81 -15.02
N ILE A 288 -2.49 -13.55 -14.91
CA ILE A 288 -1.07 -13.28 -14.67
C ILE A 288 -0.77 -13.65 -13.23
N ARG A 289 0.13 -14.58 -13.04
CA ARG A 289 0.58 -15.06 -11.73
C ARG A 289 2.04 -15.46 -11.79
N TYR A 290 2.68 -15.43 -10.64
CA TYR A 290 3.97 -16.08 -10.46
C TYR A 290 3.79 -17.51 -9.94
N GLU A 291 4.66 -18.41 -10.36
CA GLU A 291 4.76 -19.72 -9.70
C GLU A 291 5.24 -19.54 -8.26
N LYS A 292 4.57 -20.17 -7.30
CA LYS A 292 5.05 -20.22 -5.92
C LYS A 292 6.08 -21.33 -5.80
N ILE A 293 7.19 -21.07 -5.11
CA ILE A 293 8.08 -22.14 -4.68
C ILE A 293 7.30 -22.93 -3.64
N GLY A 294 7.09 -24.23 -3.89
CA GLY A 294 6.47 -25.11 -2.92
C GLY A 294 7.18 -24.98 -1.58
N GLN A 295 6.41 -24.84 -0.51
CA GLN A 295 6.95 -24.97 0.84
C GLN A 295 7.60 -26.34 0.92
N VAL A 296 8.95 -26.37 1.01
CA VAL A 296 9.73 -27.57 1.30
C VAL A 296 9.71 -27.80 2.80
#